data_e3815e7419e3989a915a7218562f1508
#
_entry.id   e3815e7419e3989a915a7218562f1508
#
_cell.length_a   1.000
_cell.length_b   1.000
_cell.length_c   1.000
_cell.angle_alpha   90.00
_cell.angle_beta   90.00
_cell.angle_gamma   90.00
#
_symmetry.space_group_name_H-M   'P 1'
#
loop_
_entity.id
_entity.type
_entity.pdbx_description
1 polymer ?
#
loop_
_entity_poly.entity_id
_entity_poly.type
_entity_poly.pdbx_seq_one_letter_code
_entity_poly.pdbx_strand_id
1 'polypeptide(L)'
;LYNLLRKDIHKSKYFKSIIIKKSLNETQLNKKGYDLIINTKSNNFLEKKYFTNRMKKNYYSVAYTAIIKHKKIDNNIAAQIFTEIGPIAFLPISSNETSVVCSLDIRNRKFSNTDIIELINKNNPKYQIINISNLNSFKLSSSILRNYYKKNILAFGDPLHKIHPLA
;
A
#
# COMPACT_ATOMS: atom_id res chain seq x y z
N LEU A 1 -16.42 7.10 4.41
CA LEU A 1 -15.76 8.18 3.65
C LEU A 1 -16.06 8.07 2.13
N TYR A 2 -15.75 6.93 1.48
CA TYR A 2 -15.96 6.75 0.02
C TYR A 2 -17.40 7.09 -0.43
N ASN A 3 -18.41 6.55 0.24
CA ASN A 3 -19.83 6.78 -0.12
C ASN A 3 -20.25 8.25 0.05
N LEU A 4 -19.71 8.94 1.06
CA LEU A 4 -19.96 10.38 1.26
C LEU A 4 -19.37 11.20 0.13
N LEU A 5 -18.08 11.01 -0.18
CA LEU A 5 -17.39 11.70 -1.27
C LEU A 5 -18.09 11.44 -2.62
N ARG A 6 -18.50 10.21 -2.88
CA ARG A 6 -19.24 9.86 -4.11
C ARG A 6 -20.56 10.60 -4.18
N LYS A 7 -21.34 10.66 -3.09
CA LYS A 7 -22.61 11.38 -3.02
C LYS A 7 -22.42 12.88 -3.29
N ASP A 8 -21.38 13.48 -2.74
CA ASP A 8 -21.10 14.90 -2.92
C ASP A 8 -20.61 15.24 -4.33
N ILE A 9 -19.78 14.38 -4.93
CA ILE A 9 -19.39 14.52 -6.35
C ILE A 9 -20.62 14.49 -7.26
N HIS A 10 -21.55 13.55 -7.05
CA HIS A 10 -22.75 13.45 -7.86
C HIS A 10 -23.70 14.66 -7.76
N LYS A 11 -23.64 15.42 -6.67
CA LYS A 11 -24.41 16.68 -6.51
C LYS A 11 -23.78 17.87 -7.23
N SER A 12 -22.51 17.77 -7.61
CA SER A 12 -21.81 18.86 -8.28
C SER A 12 -22.37 19.11 -9.68
N LYS A 13 -22.69 20.36 -10.01
CA LYS A 13 -23.11 20.78 -11.34
C LYS A 13 -22.06 20.54 -12.44
N TYR A 14 -20.80 20.36 -12.04
CA TYR A 14 -19.69 20.08 -12.95
C TYR A 14 -19.47 18.59 -13.20
N PHE A 15 -20.11 17.73 -12.41
CA PHE A 15 -20.01 16.29 -12.59
C PHE A 15 -20.86 15.83 -13.77
N LYS A 16 -20.25 15.14 -14.74
CA LYS A 16 -20.96 14.64 -15.92
C LYS A 16 -21.27 13.15 -15.84
N SER A 17 -20.26 12.33 -15.62
CA SER A 17 -20.46 10.87 -15.61
C SER A 17 -19.31 10.09 -15.01
N ILE A 18 -19.58 8.88 -14.53
CA ILE A 18 -18.57 7.85 -14.24
C ILE A 18 -18.61 6.84 -15.40
N ILE A 19 -17.46 6.62 -16.02
CA ILE A 19 -17.30 5.62 -17.07
C ILE A 19 -16.39 4.52 -16.53
N ILE A 20 -16.95 3.31 -16.38
CA ILE A 20 -16.20 2.14 -15.96
C ILE A 20 -15.75 1.38 -17.19
N LYS A 21 -14.42 1.40 -17.47
CA LYS A 21 -13.82 0.64 -18.56
C LYS A 21 -12.70 -0.24 -18.03
N LYS A 22 -12.60 -1.47 -18.54
CA LYS A 22 -11.51 -2.40 -18.18
C LYS A 22 -10.15 -1.91 -18.67
N SER A 23 -10.09 -1.21 -19.79
CA SER A 23 -8.87 -0.59 -20.32
C SER A 23 -9.18 0.73 -21.00
N LEU A 24 -8.32 1.72 -20.79
CA LEU A 24 -8.30 2.98 -21.54
C LEU A 24 -7.09 2.95 -22.48
N ASN A 25 -7.28 3.40 -23.72
CA ASN A 25 -6.21 3.61 -24.67
C ASN A 25 -6.10 5.08 -25.09
N GLU A 26 -4.97 5.44 -25.68
CA GLU A 26 -4.66 6.81 -26.07
C GLU A 26 -5.64 7.38 -27.10
N THR A 27 -6.06 6.57 -28.04
CA THR A 27 -7.02 6.98 -29.09
C THR A 27 -8.35 7.44 -28.49
N GLN A 28 -8.80 6.79 -27.41
CA GLN A 28 -10.03 7.16 -26.71
C GLN A 28 -9.89 8.47 -25.92
N LEU A 29 -8.71 8.75 -25.37
CA LEU A 29 -8.45 9.99 -24.65
C LEU A 29 -8.34 11.17 -25.61
N ASN A 30 -7.62 11.00 -26.72
CA ASN A 30 -7.45 12.05 -27.73
C ASN A 30 -8.75 12.42 -28.44
N LYS A 31 -9.62 11.44 -28.74
CA LYS A 31 -10.92 11.68 -29.38
C LYS A 31 -11.87 12.54 -28.54
N LYS A 32 -11.70 12.58 -27.21
CA LYS A 32 -12.59 13.31 -26.31
C LYS A 32 -12.17 14.75 -26.02
N GLY A 33 -10.95 15.18 -26.43
CA GLY A 33 -10.49 16.55 -26.29
C GLY A 33 -10.51 17.09 -24.86
N TYR A 34 -10.01 16.32 -23.90
CA TYR A 34 -9.95 16.78 -22.51
C TYR A 34 -8.86 17.84 -22.33
N ASP A 35 -9.16 18.94 -21.66
CA ASP A 35 -8.19 19.98 -21.30
C ASP A 35 -7.19 19.49 -20.25
N LEU A 36 -7.65 18.68 -19.31
CA LEU A 36 -6.82 18.07 -18.27
C LEU A 36 -7.24 16.62 -18.02
N ILE A 37 -6.24 15.75 -17.92
CA ILE A 37 -6.38 14.34 -17.54
C ILE A 37 -5.59 14.12 -16.26
N ILE A 38 -6.25 13.74 -15.19
CA ILE A 38 -5.60 13.40 -13.92
C ILE A 38 -5.48 11.88 -13.81
N ASN A 39 -4.24 11.38 -13.86
CA ASN A 39 -3.94 9.96 -13.69
C ASN A 39 -3.63 9.64 -12.22
N THR A 40 -4.54 8.94 -11.54
CA THR A 40 -4.39 8.53 -10.15
C THR A 40 -4.05 7.04 -9.98
N LYS A 41 -3.99 6.28 -11.10
CA LYS A 41 -3.77 4.84 -11.05
C LYS A 41 -2.37 4.47 -11.52
N SER A 42 -1.64 3.72 -10.69
CA SER A 42 -0.34 3.13 -11.03
C SER A 42 -0.47 1.95 -12.01
N ASN A 43 0.61 1.63 -12.70
CA ASN A 43 0.76 0.50 -13.62
C ASN A 43 -0.18 0.51 -14.84
N ASN A 44 -0.77 1.64 -15.18
CA ASN A 44 -1.58 1.80 -16.38
C ASN A 44 -0.73 2.25 -17.60
N PHE A 45 -1.37 2.35 -18.77
CA PHE A 45 -0.67 2.73 -20.01
C PHE A 45 -0.14 4.18 -19.97
N LEU A 46 -0.84 5.12 -19.28
CA LEU A 46 -0.40 6.51 -19.16
C LEU A 46 0.91 6.60 -18.37
N GLU A 47 0.99 5.88 -17.26
CA GLU A 47 2.22 5.83 -16.48
C GLU A 47 3.38 5.22 -17.28
N LYS A 48 3.12 4.09 -17.94
CA LYS A 48 4.14 3.40 -18.75
C LYS A 48 4.64 4.23 -19.93
N LYS A 49 3.79 5.06 -20.51
CA LYS A 49 4.12 5.87 -21.68
C LYS A 49 4.74 7.23 -21.33
N TYR A 50 4.21 7.93 -20.34
CA TYR A 50 4.52 9.33 -20.08
C TYR A 50 5.32 9.57 -18.80
N PHE A 51 5.30 8.64 -17.83
CA PHE A 51 5.84 8.83 -16.49
C PHE A 51 6.89 7.79 -16.12
N THR A 52 7.85 7.58 -17.01
CA THR A 52 8.92 6.58 -16.86
C THR A 52 10.14 7.10 -16.09
N ASN A 53 10.37 8.43 -16.10
CA ASN A 53 11.52 9.03 -15.44
C ASN A 53 11.34 9.08 -13.92
N ARG A 54 11.88 8.07 -13.22
CA ARG A 54 11.74 7.88 -11.79
C ARG A 54 13.08 7.63 -11.11
N MET A 55 13.27 8.23 -9.95
CA MET A 55 14.28 7.77 -8.99
C MET A 55 13.72 6.58 -8.25
N LYS A 56 14.46 5.47 -8.24
CA LYS A 56 14.07 4.25 -7.53
C LYS A 56 15.16 3.89 -6.52
N LYS A 57 14.73 3.50 -5.30
CA LYS A 57 15.61 2.97 -4.27
C LYS A 57 15.06 1.63 -3.79
N ASN A 58 15.88 0.59 -3.86
CA ASN A 58 15.58 -0.71 -3.25
C ASN A 58 16.14 -0.71 -1.83
N TYR A 59 15.33 -1.08 -0.87
CA TYR A 59 15.75 -1.15 0.54
C TYR A 59 16.26 -2.54 0.92
N TYR A 60 16.18 -3.52 0.00
CA TYR A 60 16.52 -4.91 0.29
C TYR A 60 15.77 -5.45 1.52
N SER A 61 14.55 -5.00 1.69
CA SER A 61 13.68 -5.38 2.78
C SER A 61 12.34 -5.87 2.24
N VAL A 62 11.71 -6.76 2.99
CA VAL A 62 10.38 -7.30 2.71
C VAL A 62 9.50 -7.07 3.93
N ALA A 63 8.31 -6.53 3.70
CA ALA A 63 7.27 -6.49 4.71
C ALA A 63 6.45 -7.79 4.61
N TYR A 64 6.34 -8.51 5.74
CA TYR A 64 5.43 -9.63 5.92
C TYR A 64 4.26 -9.17 6.77
N THR A 65 3.05 -9.51 6.35
CA THR A 65 1.84 -9.11 7.06
C THR A 65 0.96 -10.32 7.34
N ALA A 66 0.37 -10.36 8.54
CA ALA A 66 -0.60 -11.35 8.95
C ALA A 66 -1.63 -10.72 9.89
N ILE A 67 -2.76 -11.37 10.07
CA ILE A 67 -3.71 -11.08 11.14
C ILE A 67 -3.62 -12.22 12.16
N ILE A 68 -3.33 -11.87 13.40
CA ILE A 68 -3.42 -12.81 14.53
C ILE A 68 -4.81 -12.70 15.16
N LYS A 69 -5.46 -13.86 15.38
CA LYS A 69 -6.64 -13.99 16.22
C LYS A 69 -6.18 -14.44 17.60
N HIS A 70 -6.65 -13.77 18.63
CA HIS A 70 -6.24 -14.00 20.00
C HIS A 70 -7.44 -13.97 20.97
N LYS A 71 -7.28 -14.42 22.19
CA LYS A 71 -8.32 -14.25 23.21
C LYS A 71 -8.66 -12.77 23.38
N LYS A 72 -9.92 -12.51 23.73
CA LYS A 72 -10.42 -11.14 23.91
C LYS A 72 -9.64 -10.42 25.01
N ILE A 73 -9.13 -9.24 24.69
CA ILE A 73 -8.42 -8.34 25.59
C ILE A 73 -8.80 -6.89 25.31
N ASP A 74 -8.40 -5.96 26.17
CA ASP A 74 -8.39 -4.55 25.86
C ASP A 74 -7.24 -4.28 24.86
N ASN A 75 -7.59 -4.09 23.58
CA ASN A 75 -6.68 -4.02 22.45
C ASN A 75 -6.75 -2.67 21.75
N ASN A 76 -6.32 -1.62 22.44
CA ASN A 76 -6.40 -0.22 21.99
C ASN A 76 -5.03 0.44 21.79
N ILE A 77 -3.93 -0.26 22.06
CA ILE A 77 -2.56 0.27 21.97
C ILE A 77 -1.79 -0.49 20.89
N ALA A 78 -1.28 0.26 19.90
CA ALA A 78 -0.32 -0.27 18.94
C ALA A 78 1.07 -0.42 19.60
N ALA A 79 1.75 -1.53 19.32
CA ALA A 79 3.10 -1.78 19.79
C ALA A 79 4.04 -1.95 18.59
N GLN A 80 5.23 -1.37 18.67
CA GLN A 80 6.31 -1.60 17.71
C GLN A 80 7.58 -1.99 18.44
N ILE A 81 8.18 -3.09 18.00
CA ILE A 81 9.38 -3.68 18.59
C ILE A 81 10.48 -3.64 17.53
N PHE A 82 11.61 -3.04 17.86
CA PHE A 82 12.78 -3.01 16.99
C PHE A 82 13.66 -4.21 17.31
N THR A 83 13.86 -5.07 16.32
CA THR A 83 14.75 -6.23 16.41
C THR A 83 15.97 -6.03 15.53
N GLU A 84 17.01 -6.84 15.71
CA GLU A 84 18.26 -6.79 14.90
C GLU A 84 18.00 -6.98 13.40
N ILE A 85 16.93 -7.70 13.02
CA ILE A 85 16.58 -8.00 11.63
C ILE A 85 15.50 -7.07 11.08
N GLY A 86 14.97 -6.16 11.90
CA GLY A 86 13.99 -5.16 11.52
C GLY A 86 12.81 -5.02 12.49
N PRO A 87 11.97 -4.03 12.30
CA PRO A 87 10.84 -3.75 13.19
C PRO A 87 9.67 -4.72 12.98
N ILE A 88 8.99 -5.01 14.09
CA ILE A 88 7.72 -5.75 14.13
C ILE A 88 6.68 -4.86 14.78
N ALA A 89 5.56 -4.62 14.10
CA ALA A 89 4.45 -3.85 14.62
C ALA A 89 3.22 -4.73 14.86
N PHE A 90 2.57 -4.50 15.97
CA PHE A 90 1.29 -5.09 16.37
C PHE A 90 0.25 -3.98 16.38
N LEU A 91 -0.69 -4.02 15.44
CA LEU A 91 -1.66 -2.96 15.20
C LEU A 91 -3.07 -3.48 15.52
N PRO A 92 -3.73 -2.98 16.57
CA PRO A 92 -5.07 -3.40 16.96
C PRO A 92 -6.08 -3.23 15.82
N ILE A 93 -6.88 -4.26 15.55
CA ILE A 93 -8.04 -4.20 14.65
C ILE A 93 -9.32 -4.24 15.48
N SER A 94 -9.38 -5.18 16.43
CA SER A 94 -10.53 -5.37 17.34
C SER A 94 -10.06 -5.91 18.67
N SER A 95 -10.99 -6.19 19.59
CA SER A 95 -10.65 -6.79 20.89
C SER A 95 -10.04 -8.19 20.80
N ASN A 96 -10.11 -8.86 19.65
CA ASN A 96 -9.62 -10.24 19.44
C ASN A 96 -8.85 -10.42 18.13
N GLU A 97 -8.56 -9.34 17.40
CA GLU A 97 -7.76 -9.36 16.16
C GLU A 97 -6.73 -8.25 16.17
N THR A 98 -5.52 -8.57 15.75
CA THR A 98 -4.39 -7.64 15.61
C THR A 98 -3.67 -7.90 14.30
N SER A 99 -3.43 -6.85 13.52
CA SER A 99 -2.55 -6.93 12.35
C SER A 99 -1.09 -6.91 12.79
N VAL A 100 -0.30 -7.82 12.25
CA VAL A 100 1.15 -7.86 12.48
C VAL A 100 1.86 -7.51 11.19
N VAL A 101 2.84 -6.61 11.28
CA VAL A 101 3.70 -6.21 10.17
C VAL A 101 5.16 -6.38 10.58
N CYS A 102 5.88 -7.26 9.89
CA CYS A 102 7.31 -7.47 10.09
C CYS A 102 8.06 -6.91 8.87
N SER A 103 8.87 -5.87 9.06
CA SER A 103 9.68 -5.29 7.96
C SER A 103 11.13 -5.75 8.12
N LEU A 104 11.55 -6.75 7.34
CA LEU A 104 12.79 -7.48 7.56
C LEU A 104 13.81 -7.22 6.46
N ASP A 105 15.06 -7.05 6.84
CA ASP A 105 16.20 -6.99 5.93
C ASP A 105 16.50 -8.39 5.35
N ILE A 106 16.55 -8.47 4.01
CA ILE A 106 16.75 -9.72 3.28
C ILE A 106 18.10 -9.81 2.58
N ARG A 107 19.04 -8.89 2.87
CA ARG A 107 20.37 -8.88 2.23
C ARG A 107 21.15 -10.17 2.49
N ASN A 108 21.15 -10.61 3.74
CA ASN A 108 21.96 -11.72 4.19
C ASN A 108 21.16 -13.01 4.47
N ARG A 109 19.82 -12.93 4.46
CA ARG A 109 18.93 -14.07 4.78
C ARG A 109 17.60 -13.97 4.05
N LYS A 110 17.11 -15.13 3.62
CA LYS A 110 15.70 -15.29 3.21
C LYS A 110 14.92 -15.86 4.37
N PHE A 111 13.68 -15.43 4.54
CA PHE A 111 12.79 -15.89 5.59
C PHE A 111 11.71 -16.80 5.00
N SER A 112 11.52 -17.97 5.60
CA SER A 112 10.38 -18.84 5.33
C SER A 112 9.13 -18.36 6.11
N ASN A 113 7.97 -18.88 5.80
CA ASN A 113 6.76 -18.58 6.57
C ASN A 113 6.88 -19.04 8.02
N THR A 114 7.58 -20.15 8.27
CA THR A 114 7.84 -20.66 9.63
C THR A 114 8.72 -19.71 10.42
N ASP A 115 9.81 -19.19 9.82
CA ASP A 115 10.67 -18.19 10.47
C ASP A 115 9.86 -16.94 10.89
N ILE A 116 8.93 -16.50 10.06
CA ILE A 116 8.10 -15.32 10.37
C ILE A 116 7.12 -15.61 11.52
N ILE A 117 6.50 -16.78 11.53
CA ILE A 117 5.60 -17.18 12.61
C ILE A 117 6.37 -17.28 13.94
N GLU A 118 7.54 -17.90 13.94
CA GLU A 118 8.41 -17.97 15.12
C GLU A 118 8.81 -16.56 15.61
N LEU A 119 9.16 -15.67 14.68
CA LEU A 119 9.50 -14.29 14.99
C LEU A 119 8.34 -13.52 15.64
N ILE A 120 7.12 -13.71 15.11
CA ILE A 120 5.89 -13.13 15.67
C ILE A 120 5.66 -13.68 17.10
N ASN A 121 5.76 -14.98 17.29
CA ASN A 121 5.55 -15.59 18.61
C ASN A 121 6.59 -15.15 19.63
N LYS A 122 7.87 -15.10 19.26
CA LYS A 122 8.98 -14.66 20.11
C LYS A 122 8.82 -13.23 20.59
N ASN A 123 8.34 -12.34 19.73
CA ASN A 123 8.19 -10.92 20.00
C ASN A 123 6.77 -10.50 20.37
N ASN A 124 5.89 -11.46 20.61
CA ASN A 124 4.51 -11.23 20.99
C ASN A 124 4.42 -10.54 22.34
N PRO A 125 3.88 -9.30 22.45
CA PRO A 125 3.91 -8.55 23.71
C PRO A 125 2.93 -9.05 24.77
N LYS A 126 1.74 -9.53 24.34
CA LYS A 126 0.64 -9.82 25.29
C LYS A 126 -0.45 -10.75 24.77
N TYR A 127 -0.39 -11.19 23.51
CA TYR A 127 -1.52 -11.86 22.88
C TYR A 127 -1.50 -13.38 23.15
N GLN A 128 -2.60 -13.94 23.66
CA GLN A 128 -2.82 -15.39 23.64
C GLN A 128 -3.33 -15.77 22.25
N ILE A 129 -2.41 -16.08 21.34
CA ILE A 129 -2.69 -16.33 19.93
C ILE A 129 -3.45 -17.66 19.80
N ILE A 130 -4.57 -17.63 19.07
CA ILE A 130 -5.39 -18.78 18.71
C ILE A 130 -5.08 -19.23 17.29
N ASN A 131 -4.91 -18.26 16.37
CA ASN A 131 -4.65 -18.51 14.95
C ASN A 131 -3.88 -17.35 14.32
N ILE A 132 -3.08 -17.66 13.31
CA ILE A 132 -2.40 -16.69 12.45
C ILE A 132 -2.89 -16.89 11.03
N SER A 133 -3.36 -15.83 10.36
CA SER A 133 -3.80 -15.90 8.97
C SER A 133 -2.63 -16.21 8.03
N ASN A 134 -2.94 -16.48 6.76
CA ASN A 134 -1.93 -16.60 5.71
C ASN A 134 -1.06 -15.34 5.65
N LEU A 135 0.26 -15.57 5.61
CA LEU A 135 1.24 -14.51 5.45
C LEU A 135 1.21 -13.95 4.03
N ASN A 136 1.16 -12.63 3.93
CA ASN A 136 1.41 -11.92 2.68
C ASN A 136 2.78 -11.24 2.75
N SER A 137 3.44 -11.08 1.61
CA SER A 137 4.75 -10.43 1.56
C SER A 137 4.82 -9.37 0.46
N PHE A 138 5.51 -8.26 0.77
CA PHE A 138 5.67 -7.12 -0.13
C PHE A 138 7.12 -6.64 -0.11
N LYS A 139 7.77 -6.59 -1.28
CA LYS A 139 9.10 -5.99 -1.40
C LYS A 139 9.03 -4.49 -1.13
N LEU A 140 9.88 -4.00 -0.26
CA LEU A 140 9.96 -2.60 0.10
C LEU A 140 10.91 -1.85 -0.83
N SER A 141 10.36 -0.85 -1.50
CA SER A 141 11.11 0.03 -2.38
C SER A 141 10.49 1.42 -2.36
N SER A 142 11.27 2.44 -2.59
CA SER A 142 10.73 3.76 -2.90
C SER A 142 10.90 4.10 -4.37
N SER A 143 9.98 4.90 -4.86
CA SER A 143 10.00 5.41 -6.22
C SER A 143 9.41 6.81 -6.24
N ILE A 144 10.15 7.77 -6.76
CA ILE A 144 9.74 9.16 -6.86
C ILE A 144 9.75 9.55 -8.33
N LEU A 145 8.62 10.03 -8.83
CA LEU A 145 8.50 10.53 -10.18
C LEU A 145 9.20 11.89 -10.29
N ARG A 146 9.99 12.11 -11.35
CA ARG A 146 10.70 13.38 -11.55
C ARG A 146 9.85 14.45 -12.24
N ASN A 147 8.95 14.03 -13.15
CA ASN A 147 8.06 14.93 -13.87
C ASN A 147 6.61 14.53 -13.64
N TYR A 148 5.83 15.40 -13.05
CA TYR A 148 4.45 15.12 -12.63
C TYR A 148 3.42 15.33 -13.73
N TYR A 149 3.78 16.04 -14.79
CA TYR A 149 2.89 16.32 -15.92
C TYR A 149 3.58 16.09 -17.26
N LYS A 150 2.80 15.73 -18.25
CA LYS A 150 3.23 15.65 -19.65
C LYS A 150 2.05 16.00 -20.55
N LYS A 151 2.20 17.04 -21.41
CA LYS A 151 1.10 17.63 -22.16
C LYS A 151 -0.03 18.04 -21.20
N ASN A 152 -1.25 17.60 -21.45
CA ASN A 152 -2.42 17.81 -20.61
C ASN A 152 -2.68 16.69 -19.59
N ILE A 153 -1.69 15.82 -19.31
CA ILE A 153 -1.81 14.69 -18.38
C ILE A 153 -1.00 15.00 -17.13
N LEU A 154 -1.66 15.00 -15.98
CA LEU A 154 -1.10 15.15 -14.64
C LEU A 154 -1.09 13.78 -13.94
N ALA A 155 0.05 13.35 -13.43
CA ALA A 155 0.11 12.25 -12.47
C ALA A 155 -0.24 12.77 -11.07
N PHE A 156 -1.04 12.02 -10.30
CA PHE A 156 -1.49 12.41 -8.97
C PHE A 156 -1.68 11.18 -8.07
N GLY A 157 -1.38 11.31 -6.78
CA GLY A 157 -1.54 10.21 -5.82
C GLY A 157 -0.48 9.11 -6.01
N ASP A 158 -0.92 7.84 -5.99
CA ASP A 158 -0.04 6.66 -6.09
C ASP A 158 0.99 6.66 -7.23
N PRO A 159 0.70 7.19 -8.43
CA PRO A 159 1.69 7.31 -9.49
C PRO A 159 2.87 8.22 -9.18
N LEU A 160 2.74 9.17 -8.26
CA LEU A 160 3.81 10.13 -7.94
C LEU A 160 4.93 9.48 -7.14
N HIS A 161 4.57 8.92 -6.01
CA HIS A 161 5.51 8.45 -5.01
C HIS A 161 5.09 7.09 -4.46
N LYS A 162 6.06 6.20 -4.37
CA LYS A 162 5.98 5.01 -3.55
C LYS A 162 6.99 5.21 -2.43
N ILE A 163 6.51 5.44 -1.23
CA ILE A 163 7.33 5.72 -0.05
C ILE A 163 7.50 4.46 0.79
N HIS A 164 8.61 4.36 1.50
CA HIS A 164 8.83 3.26 2.47
C HIS A 164 7.85 3.40 3.64
N PRO A 165 7.15 2.33 4.05
CA PRO A 165 6.09 2.42 5.07
C PRO A 165 6.57 2.73 6.49
N LEU A 166 7.88 2.86 6.71
CA LEU A 166 8.46 3.29 7.99
C LEU A 166 8.77 4.79 8.06
N ALA A 167 8.32 5.55 7.08
CA ALA A 167 8.46 7.01 7.07
C ALA A 167 7.25 7.69 7.71
#